data_6f1751f6ff77bb59ba9e9677ef6f5788
#
_entry.id   6f1751f6ff77bb59ba9e9677ef6f5788
#
_cell.length_a   1.000
_cell.length_b   1.000
_cell.length_c   1.000
_cell.angle_alpha   90.00
_cell.angle_beta   90.00
_cell.angle_gamma   90.00
#
_symmetry.space_group_name_H-M   'P 1'
#
loop_
_entity.id
_entity.type
_entity.pdbx_description
1 polymer ?
#
loop_
_entity_poly.entity_id
_entity_poly.type
_entity_poly.pdbx_seq_one_letter_code
_entity_poly.pdbx_strand_id
1 'polypeptide(L)'
;MSKRREALKNYLAPITNAEFSDENKITRSRPQAASGALQSMNEAISGLSKEADELRRILVTGSVIVELDPAIIEASFIRDRLDEFAGEEFESLVSSIADHGQEIPILVRPHPEKEEHYQLAFGHRRVAALRRLNKPVKAFVRQMTDEELVMAQGSENLERK
;
A
#
# COMPACT_ATOMS: atom_id res chain seq x y z
N MET A 1 -43.34 -42.09 -6.24
CA MET A 1 -42.55 -40.87 -6.51
C MET A 1 -43.04 -39.66 -5.73
N SER A 2 -43.20 -39.76 -4.41
CA SER A 2 -43.80 -38.65 -3.63
C SER A 2 -43.06 -38.27 -2.36
N LYS A 3 -41.90 -38.85 -2.05
CA LYS A 3 -41.17 -38.55 -0.81
C LYS A 3 -40.08 -37.48 -0.95
N ARG A 4 -39.73 -37.02 -2.16
CA ARG A 4 -38.73 -35.96 -2.37
C ARG A 4 -39.31 -34.54 -2.40
N ARG A 5 -40.63 -34.38 -2.52
CA ARG A 5 -41.28 -33.05 -2.55
C ARG A 5 -41.65 -32.52 -1.17
N GLU A 6 -41.76 -33.40 -0.16
CA GLU A 6 -42.08 -32.96 1.21
C GLU A 6 -40.85 -32.46 1.98
N ALA A 7 -39.66 -32.95 1.69
CA ALA A 7 -38.44 -32.51 2.35
C ALA A 7 -38.03 -31.08 2.01
N LEU A 8 -38.46 -30.58 0.83
CA LEU A 8 -38.15 -29.20 0.39
C LEU A 8 -39.11 -28.14 0.93
N LYS A 9 -40.31 -28.53 1.40
CA LYS A 9 -41.27 -27.59 1.97
C LYS A 9 -40.88 -27.12 3.38
N ASN A 10 -40.10 -27.89 4.13
CA ASN A 10 -39.67 -27.52 5.47
C ASN A 10 -38.46 -26.55 5.48
N TYR A 11 -37.77 -26.38 4.34
CA TYR A 11 -36.68 -25.41 4.22
C TYR A 11 -37.08 -24.02 3.76
N LEU A 12 -38.33 -23.86 3.31
CA LEU A 12 -38.86 -22.60 2.78
C LEU A 12 -40.06 -22.05 3.58
N ALA A 13 -40.19 -22.42 4.83
CA ALA A 13 -41.14 -21.77 5.71
C ALA A 13 -40.63 -20.36 6.06
N PRO A 14 -41.46 -19.30 5.83
CA PRO A 14 -41.08 -17.97 6.27
C PRO A 14 -41.01 -17.97 7.81
N ILE A 15 -39.94 -17.42 8.34
CA ILE A 15 -39.77 -17.14 9.76
C ILE A 15 -40.76 -16.03 10.09
N THR A 16 -41.98 -16.43 10.50
CA THR A 16 -42.93 -15.51 11.08
C THR A 16 -42.48 -15.13 12.48
N ASN A 17 -42.44 -13.82 12.71
CA ASN A 17 -42.18 -13.15 13.97
C ASN A 17 -42.63 -13.96 15.19
N ALA A 18 -41.69 -14.54 15.90
CA ALA A 18 -41.86 -14.93 17.28
C ALA A 18 -41.38 -13.76 18.15
N GLU A 19 -42.32 -13.27 18.92
CA GLU A 19 -42.25 -12.26 19.96
C GLU A 19 -40.91 -12.32 20.73
N PHE A 20 -40.10 -11.30 20.57
CA PHE A 20 -39.01 -10.98 21.52
C PHE A 20 -39.66 -10.28 22.71
N SER A 21 -40.06 -11.03 23.71
CA SER A 21 -40.31 -10.50 25.03
C SER A 21 -39.02 -10.03 25.63
N ASP A 22 -38.99 -8.73 25.93
CA ASP A 22 -38.04 -8.07 26.81
C ASP A 22 -37.84 -8.85 28.10
N GLU A 23 -36.64 -9.28 28.37
CA GLU A 23 -35.98 -9.33 29.68
C GLU A 23 -34.64 -10.07 29.57
N ASN A 24 -33.62 -9.37 29.09
CA ASN A 24 -32.28 -9.66 29.58
C ASN A 24 -31.38 -8.41 29.40
N LYS A 25 -31.40 -7.57 30.43
CA LYS A 25 -30.45 -6.48 30.65
C LYS A 25 -29.07 -7.10 30.91
N ILE A 26 -28.43 -7.59 29.85
CA ILE A 26 -27.00 -7.85 29.89
C ILE A 26 -26.34 -6.50 29.72
N THR A 27 -25.93 -5.88 30.82
CA THR A 27 -24.96 -4.79 30.85
C THR A 27 -23.68 -5.31 30.17
N ARG A 28 -23.60 -5.09 28.86
CA ARG A 28 -22.36 -5.23 28.11
C ARG A 28 -21.46 -4.09 28.55
N SER A 29 -20.63 -4.35 29.54
CA SER A 29 -19.44 -3.55 29.79
C SER A 29 -18.63 -3.56 28.50
N ARG A 30 -18.61 -2.41 27.81
CA ARG A 30 -17.73 -2.20 26.66
C ARG A 30 -16.29 -2.36 27.16
N PRO A 31 -15.51 -3.28 26.63
CA PRO A 31 -14.09 -3.30 26.92
C PRO A 31 -13.47 -2.05 26.28
N GLN A 32 -13.10 -1.10 27.10
CA GLN A 32 -12.48 0.18 26.72
C GLN A 32 -11.06 0.01 26.11
N ALA A 33 -10.57 -1.21 26.05
CA ALA A 33 -9.22 -1.53 25.52
C ALA A 33 -9.14 -1.78 24.01
N ALA A 34 -10.28 -1.81 23.31
CA ALA A 34 -10.31 -2.20 21.89
C ALA A 34 -10.13 -1.01 20.92
N SER A 35 -10.17 0.24 21.37
CA SER A 35 -10.16 1.39 20.47
C SER A 35 -8.80 1.60 19.79
N GLY A 36 -7.69 1.43 20.51
CA GLY A 36 -6.34 1.63 19.96
C GLY A 36 -5.95 0.55 18.95
N ALA A 37 -6.27 -0.71 19.23
CA ALA A 37 -5.99 -1.82 18.32
C ALA A 37 -6.82 -1.74 17.03
N LEU A 38 -8.09 -1.33 17.13
CA LEU A 38 -8.97 -1.11 15.97
C LEU A 38 -8.52 0.08 15.13
N GLN A 39 -8.02 1.14 15.78
CA GLN A 39 -7.51 2.32 15.08
C GLN A 39 -6.23 2.00 14.33
N SER A 40 -5.27 1.30 14.95
CA SER A 40 -4.05 0.83 14.29
C SER A 40 -4.35 -0.13 13.13
N MET A 41 -5.34 -0.99 13.29
CA MET A 41 -5.79 -1.90 12.26
C MET A 41 -6.45 -1.17 11.08
N ASN A 42 -7.26 -0.16 11.35
CA ASN A 42 -7.86 0.70 10.32
C ASN A 42 -6.81 1.51 9.56
N GLU A 43 -5.81 2.04 10.24
CA GLU A 43 -4.70 2.77 9.62
C GLU A 43 -3.86 1.84 8.74
N ALA A 44 -3.56 0.62 9.20
CA ALA A 44 -2.85 -0.39 8.41
C ALA A 44 -3.65 -0.82 7.16
N ILE A 45 -4.96 -1.07 7.30
CA ILE A 45 -5.85 -1.44 6.18
C ILE A 45 -5.98 -0.27 5.20
N SER A 46 -6.09 0.96 5.68
CA SER A 46 -6.15 2.16 4.84
C SER A 46 -4.85 2.36 4.07
N GLY A 47 -3.70 2.12 4.69
CA GLY A 47 -2.39 2.16 4.04
C GLY A 47 -2.28 1.12 2.92
N LEU A 48 -2.65 -0.12 3.19
CA LEU A 48 -2.65 -1.22 2.20
C LEU A 48 -3.62 -0.96 1.04
N SER A 49 -4.79 -0.37 1.32
CA SER A 49 -5.77 -0.03 0.28
C SER A 49 -5.25 1.04 -0.66
N LYS A 50 -4.59 2.07 -0.14
CA LYS A 50 -3.97 3.14 -0.95
C LYS A 50 -2.83 2.61 -1.82
N GLU A 51 -1.97 1.75 -1.28
CA GLU A 51 -0.93 1.09 -2.05
C GLU A 51 -1.50 0.19 -3.16
N ALA A 52 -2.58 -0.54 -2.88
CA ALA A 52 -3.25 -1.36 -3.88
C ALA A 52 -3.88 -0.52 -4.99
N ASP A 53 -4.47 0.63 -4.68
CA ASP A 53 -5.05 1.53 -5.67
C ASP A 53 -3.96 2.20 -6.53
N GLU A 54 -2.83 2.55 -5.95
CA GLU A 54 -1.67 3.07 -6.68
C GLU A 54 -1.11 2.02 -7.64
N LEU A 55 -0.94 0.77 -7.17
CA LEU A 55 -0.54 -0.35 -8.02
C LEU A 55 -1.52 -0.60 -9.16
N ARG A 56 -2.83 -0.53 -8.90
CA ARG A 56 -3.85 -0.65 -9.95
C ARG A 56 -3.75 0.47 -10.98
N ARG A 57 -3.56 1.72 -10.55
CA ARG A 57 -3.35 2.85 -11.46
C ARG A 57 -2.15 2.64 -12.36
N ILE A 58 -1.05 2.17 -11.79
CA ILE A 58 0.19 1.88 -12.52
C ILE A 58 -0.02 0.75 -13.53
N LEU A 59 -0.72 -0.32 -13.16
CA LEU A 59 -1.04 -1.45 -14.04
C LEU A 59 -1.98 -1.04 -15.19
N VAL A 60 -2.96 -0.18 -14.92
CA VAL A 60 -3.91 0.31 -15.94
C VAL A 60 -3.22 1.24 -16.96
N THR A 61 -2.15 1.93 -16.56
CA THR A 61 -1.40 2.82 -17.45
C THR A 61 -0.43 2.07 -18.38
N GLY A 62 -0.38 0.72 -18.31
CA GLY A 62 0.47 -0.09 -19.20
C GLY A 62 1.98 0.07 -18.95
N SER A 63 2.36 0.50 -17.77
CA SER A 63 3.76 0.69 -17.39
C SER A 63 4.47 -0.65 -17.25
N VAL A 64 5.55 -0.82 -17.96
CA VAL A 64 6.41 -2.01 -17.83
C VAL A 64 7.29 -1.88 -16.60
N ILE A 65 7.37 -2.95 -15.80
CA ILE A 65 8.33 -3.02 -14.70
C ILE A 65 9.70 -3.34 -15.28
N VAL A 66 10.67 -2.51 -14.98
CA VAL A 66 12.07 -2.69 -15.37
C VAL A 66 12.95 -2.77 -14.13
N GLU A 67 14.04 -3.49 -14.23
CA GLU A 67 15.09 -3.50 -13.21
C GLU A 67 16.16 -2.47 -13.59
N LEU A 68 16.41 -1.55 -12.69
CA LEU A 68 17.35 -0.44 -12.86
C LEU A 68 18.47 -0.53 -11.83
N ASP A 69 19.66 -0.07 -12.22
CA ASP A 69 20.73 0.18 -11.27
C ASP A 69 20.35 1.40 -10.39
N PRO A 70 20.41 1.29 -9.06
CA PRO A 70 20.18 2.44 -8.18
C PRO A 70 21.05 3.66 -8.49
N ALA A 71 22.22 3.47 -9.09
CA ALA A 71 23.17 4.54 -9.40
C ALA A 71 22.67 5.50 -10.48
N ILE A 72 21.84 5.01 -11.43
CA ILE A 72 21.27 5.83 -12.52
C ILE A 72 19.96 6.52 -12.14
N ILE A 73 19.47 6.30 -10.92
CA ILE A 73 18.26 6.93 -10.41
C ILE A 73 18.63 8.16 -9.60
N GLU A 74 18.26 9.32 -10.08
CA GLU A 74 18.49 10.59 -9.40
C GLU A 74 17.30 10.98 -8.54
N ALA A 75 17.59 11.55 -7.36
CA ALA A 75 16.57 12.22 -6.57
C ALA A 75 16.07 13.44 -7.34
N SER A 76 14.77 13.69 -7.28
CA SER A 76 14.20 14.87 -7.93
C SER A 76 14.59 16.17 -7.22
N PHE A 77 14.17 17.32 -7.80
CA PHE A 77 14.48 18.68 -7.36
C PHE A 77 14.16 19.01 -5.90
N ILE A 78 13.27 18.27 -5.26
CA ILE A 78 13.00 18.40 -3.84
C ILE A 78 14.16 17.72 -3.12
N ARG A 79 14.97 18.52 -2.44
CA ARG A 79 16.10 18.06 -1.63
C ARG A 79 15.66 16.89 -0.78
N ASP A 80 16.08 15.72 -1.18
CA ASP A 80 15.99 14.52 -0.37
C ASP A 80 16.90 14.76 0.84
N ARG A 81 16.31 14.91 2.00
CA ARG A 81 17.05 14.93 3.24
C ARG A 81 17.54 13.50 3.46
N LEU A 82 18.70 13.21 2.88
CA LEU A 82 19.36 11.91 3.04
C LEU A 82 19.56 11.54 4.52
N ASP A 83 19.53 12.52 5.41
CA ASP A 83 19.62 12.34 6.85
C ASP A 83 18.30 11.82 7.50
N GLU A 84 17.19 11.80 6.78
CA GLU A 84 15.91 11.25 7.27
C GLU A 84 15.82 9.72 7.16
N PHE A 85 16.75 9.08 6.46
CA PHE A 85 16.79 7.63 6.35
C PHE A 85 17.63 6.96 7.45
N ALA A 86 17.61 7.53 8.64
CA ALA A 86 18.16 6.95 9.84
C ALA A 86 17.06 6.62 10.83
N GLY A 87 17.13 5.46 11.46
CA GLY A 87 16.19 5.04 12.49
C GLY A 87 15.71 3.60 12.32
N GLU A 88 15.03 3.11 13.35
CA GLU A 88 14.55 1.72 13.42
C GLU A 88 13.62 1.34 12.26
N GLU A 89 12.80 2.27 11.81
CA GLU A 89 11.89 2.04 10.68
C GLU A 89 12.63 1.84 9.36
N PHE A 90 13.73 2.56 9.14
CA PHE A 90 14.53 2.39 7.94
C PHE A 90 15.32 1.08 7.99
N GLU A 91 15.89 0.73 9.13
CA GLU A 91 16.57 -0.55 9.34
C GLU A 91 15.61 -1.74 9.15
N SER A 92 14.38 -1.62 9.65
CA SER A 92 13.33 -2.62 9.43
C SER A 92 13.00 -2.78 7.94
N LEU A 93 12.91 -1.68 7.19
CA LEU A 93 12.69 -1.71 5.73
C LEU A 93 13.86 -2.38 5.01
N VAL A 94 15.10 -2.05 5.37
CA VAL A 94 16.31 -2.65 4.78
C VAL A 94 16.33 -4.16 5.04
N SER A 95 16.04 -4.59 6.27
CA SER A 95 15.95 -6.00 6.62
C SER A 95 14.85 -6.73 5.85
N SER A 96 13.67 -6.14 5.77
CA SER A 96 12.54 -6.71 5.00
C SER A 96 12.89 -6.87 3.52
N ILE A 97 13.51 -5.88 2.90
CA ILE A 97 13.95 -5.96 1.50
C ILE A 97 15.10 -6.98 1.33
N ALA A 98 15.96 -7.14 2.34
CA ALA A 98 17.02 -8.14 2.29
C ALA A 98 16.45 -9.55 2.28
N ASP A 99 15.43 -9.82 3.09
CA ASP A 99 14.83 -11.13 3.32
C ASP A 99 13.82 -11.53 2.22
N HIS A 100 12.96 -10.60 1.83
CA HIS A 100 11.84 -10.87 0.90
C HIS A 100 12.02 -10.27 -0.49
N GLY A 101 13.03 -9.40 -0.67
CA GLY A 101 13.21 -8.63 -1.89
C GLY A 101 12.30 -7.40 -1.95
N GLN A 102 12.35 -6.70 -3.06
CA GLN A 102 11.47 -5.57 -3.32
C GLN A 102 10.11 -6.06 -3.84
N GLU A 103 9.08 -5.92 -3.02
CA GLU A 103 7.70 -6.30 -3.39
C GLU A 103 7.02 -5.20 -4.20
N ILE A 104 7.17 -3.96 -3.78
CA ILE A 104 6.53 -2.79 -4.41
C ILE A 104 7.55 -2.04 -5.26
N PRO A 105 7.32 -1.94 -6.59
CA PRO A 105 8.19 -1.14 -7.46
C PRO A 105 8.15 0.35 -7.10
N ILE A 106 9.21 1.05 -7.47
CA ILE A 106 9.25 2.51 -7.41
C ILE A 106 8.66 3.11 -8.68
N LEU A 107 8.38 4.41 -8.67
CA LEU A 107 7.97 5.15 -9.85
C LEU A 107 9.06 6.13 -10.26
N VAL A 108 9.49 6.05 -11.52
CA VAL A 108 10.49 6.92 -12.09
C VAL A 108 10.04 7.47 -13.45
N ARG A 109 10.60 8.60 -13.85
CA ARG A 109 10.51 9.09 -15.22
C ARG A 109 11.91 9.10 -15.88
N PRO A 110 12.01 9.04 -17.21
CA PRO A 110 13.26 9.31 -17.89
C PRO A 110 13.77 10.71 -17.55
N HIS A 111 15.07 10.84 -17.35
CA HIS A 111 15.66 12.15 -17.06
C HIS A 111 15.59 13.04 -18.31
N PRO A 112 15.11 14.30 -18.21
CA PRO A 112 14.92 15.16 -19.38
C PRO A 112 16.23 15.57 -20.07
N GLU A 113 17.34 15.59 -19.35
CA GLU A 113 18.65 16.09 -19.83
C GLU A 113 19.74 15.01 -19.91
N LYS A 114 19.55 13.86 -19.25
CA LYS A 114 20.55 12.79 -19.20
C LYS A 114 19.99 11.50 -19.76
N GLU A 115 20.59 11.05 -20.85
CA GLU A 115 20.26 9.75 -21.42
C GLU A 115 20.56 8.61 -20.42
N GLU A 116 19.75 7.57 -20.45
CA GLU A 116 19.87 6.40 -19.58
C GLU A 116 19.77 6.66 -18.07
N HIS A 117 19.41 7.89 -17.67
CA HIS A 117 19.14 8.23 -16.27
C HIS A 117 17.64 8.42 -16.03
N TYR A 118 17.27 8.28 -14.77
CA TYR A 118 15.88 8.37 -14.34
C TYR A 118 15.76 9.32 -13.16
N GLN A 119 14.64 10.04 -13.10
CA GLN A 119 14.28 10.84 -11.94
C GLN A 119 13.22 10.13 -11.13
N LEU A 120 13.44 10.07 -9.83
CA LEU A 120 12.56 9.39 -8.89
C LEU A 120 11.32 10.24 -8.61
N ALA A 121 10.15 9.66 -8.84
CA ALA A 121 8.87 10.27 -8.51
C ALA A 121 8.31 9.77 -7.16
N PHE A 122 8.48 8.47 -6.89
CA PHE A 122 7.95 7.82 -5.69
C PHE A 122 8.86 6.67 -5.24
N GLY A 123 9.04 6.51 -3.93
CA GLY A 123 9.76 5.38 -3.35
C GLY A 123 11.19 5.69 -2.90
N HIS A 124 11.47 6.90 -2.41
CA HIS A 124 12.80 7.36 -1.96
C HIS A 124 13.45 6.42 -0.94
N ARG A 125 12.70 5.98 0.08
CA ARG A 125 13.22 5.06 1.10
C ARG A 125 13.61 3.70 0.52
N ARG A 126 12.86 3.19 -0.47
CA ARG A 126 13.17 1.92 -1.13
C ARG A 126 14.44 2.00 -1.95
N VAL A 127 14.63 3.09 -2.70
CA VAL A 127 15.88 3.31 -3.44
C VAL A 127 17.07 3.39 -2.49
N ALA A 128 16.96 4.13 -1.39
CA ALA A 128 18.02 4.23 -0.40
C ALA A 128 18.36 2.86 0.23
N ALA A 129 17.34 2.07 0.57
CA ALA A 129 17.51 0.71 1.10
C ALA A 129 18.19 -0.22 0.08
N LEU A 130 17.77 -0.18 -1.18
CA LEU A 130 18.34 -1.01 -2.25
C LEU A 130 19.77 -0.58 -2.62
N ARG A 131 20.08 0.72 -2.58
CA ARG A 131 21.46 1.21 -2.67
C ARG A 131 22.36 0.63 -1.59
N ARG A 132 21.87 0.66 -0.35
CA ARG A 132 22.62 0.11 0.80
C ARG A 132 22.83 -1.40 0.68
N LEU A 133 21.84 -2.12 0.11
CA LEU A 133 21.94 -3.55 -0.13
C LEU A 133 22.68 -3.92 -1.42
N ASN A 134 23.05 -2.94 -2.23
CA ASN A 134 23.68 -3.13 -3.54
C ASN A 134 22.88 -4.06 -4.46
N LYS A 135 21.55 -3.89 -4.45
CA LYS A 135 20.58 -4.66 -5.24
C LYS A 135 19.93 -3.79 -6.32
N PRO A 136 19.54 -4.38 -7.47
CA PRO A 136 18.79 -3.67 -8.49
C PRO A 136 17.41 -3.24 -7.97
N VAL A 137 16.87 -2.18 -8.55
CA VAL A 137 15.59 -1.57 -8.19
C VAL A 137 14.55 -1.91 -9.23
N LYS A 138 13.44 -2.51 -8.82
CA LYS A 138 12.27 -2.66 -9.67
C LYS A 138 11.52 -1.34 -9.75
N ALA A 139 11.34 -0.84 -10.96
CA ALA A 139 10.75 0.46 -11.22
C ALA A 139 9.71 0.42 -12.32
N PHE A 140 8.67 1.23 -12.17
CA PHE A 140 7.81 1.63 -13.26
C PHE A 140 8.38 2.88 -13.92
N VAL A 141 8.58 2.83 -15.22
CA VAL A 141 9.00 3.98 -16.01
C VAL A 141 7.77 4.62 -16.66
N ARG A 142 7.49 5.85 -16.30
CA ARG A 142 6.37 6.62 -16.84
C ARG A 142 6.86 7.98 -17.33
N GLN A 143 6.40 8.39 -18.49
CA GLN A 143 6.58 9.76 -18.94
C GLN A 143 5.73 10.70 -18.09
N MET A 144 6.36 11.69 -17.49
CA MET A 144 5.72 12.66 -16.62
C MET A 144 6.30 14.05 -16.88
N THR A 145 5.45 15.07 -16.80
CA THR A 145 5.87 16.46 -16.77
C THR A 145 6.52 16.80 -15.41
N ASP A 146 7.18 17.96 -15.33
CA ASP A 146 7.75 18.42 -14.06
C ASP A 146 6.68 18.66 -13.00
N GLU A 147 5.51 19.16 -13.41
CA GLU A 147 4.37 19.38 -12.51
C GLU A 147 3.83 18.06 -11.97
N GLU A 148 3.67 17.04 -12.80
CA GLU A 148 3.23 15.70 -12.37
C GLU A 148 4.24 15.05 -11.44
N LEU A 149 5.53 15.25 -11.69
CA LEU A 149 6.60 14.76 -10.83
C LEU A 149 6.53 15.39 -9.43
N VAL A 150 6.39 16.71 -9.37
CA VAL A 150 6.26 17.46 -8.11
C VAL A 150 5.01 17.04 -7.35
N MET A 151 3.88 16.85 -8.05
CA MET A 151 2.64 16.36 -7.43
C MET A 151 2.78 14.95 -6.87
N ALA A 152 3.42 14.04 -7.59
CA ALA A 152 3.67 12.67 -7.13
C ALA A 152 4.53 12.64 -5.87
N GLN A 153 5.55 13.50 -5.79
CA GLN A 153 6.39 13.63 -4.60
C GLN A 153 5.68 14.32 -3.44
N GLY A 154 4.83 15.31 -3.72
CA GLY A 154 4.05 16.02 -2.71
C GLY A 154 3.05 15.11 -2.02
N SER A 155 2.42 14.18 -2.72
CA SER A 155 1.49 13.22 -2.14
C SER A 155 2.18 12.22 -1.21
N GLU A 156 3.40 11.79 -1.50
CA GLU A 156 4.19 10.93 -0.60
C GLU A 156 4.48 11.63 0.74
N ASN A 157 4.77 12.93 0.71
CA ASN A 157 5.08 13.72 1.92
C ASN A 157 3.84 14.04 2.77
N LEU A 158 2.65 14.17 2.17
CA LEU A 158 1.41 14.45 2.90
C LEU A 158 0.89 13.24 3.67
N GLU A 159 1.23 12.04 3.24
CA GLU A 159 0.80 10.79 3.89
C GLU A 159 1.65 10.43 5.13
N ARG A 160 2.75 11.16 5.38
CA ARG A 160 3.67 10.93 6.51
C ARG A 160 3.37 11.76 7.77
N LYS A 161 2.25 12.49 7.83
CA LYS A 161 1.86 13.25 9.04
C LYS A 161 0.85 12.52 9.89
#